data_96ef9d6dc21ea9b063d62f4c49d71d58
#
_entry.id   96ef9d6dc21ea9b063d62f4c49d71d58
#
_cell.length_a   1.000
_cell.length_b   1.000
_cell.length_c   1.000
_cell.angle_alpha   90.00
_cell.angle_beta   90.00
_cell.angle_gamma   90.00
#
_symmetry.space_group_name_H-M   'P 1'
#
loop_
_entity.id
_entity.type
_entity.pdbx_description
1 polymer ?
#
loop_
_entity_poly.entity_id
_entity_poly.type
_entity_poly.pdbx_seq_one_letter_code
_entity_poly.pdbx_strand_id
1 'polypeptide(L)'
;MNILNTSKKFLKAGVCAIMLITAGQAQAQQVTVDASIDSLQLLIGEQAKVKLEISMDAKQKLQLPFLRDTLVKGVEILDIAKPDTQMLNDGKRMLIKQEYTITSFDSALYYLPPFEVMVNGEPYRSKALAVKVYSIPVD
;
A
#
# COMPACT_ATOMS: atom_id res chain seq x y z
N MET A 1 33.87 19.21 -50.59
CA MET A 1 33.69 20.18 -49.50
C MET A 1 32.32 20.18 -48.90
N ASN A 2 31.32 19.67 -49.53
CA ASN A 2 29.95 19.64 -48.96
C ASN A 2 29.71 18.48 -47.99
N ILE A 3 30.63 17.55 -47.89
CA ILE A 3 30.49 16.37 -47.01
C ILE A 3 30.59 16.75 -45.52
N LEU A 4 31.41 17.75 -45.18
CA LEU A 4 31.56 18.21 -43.79
C LEU A 4 30.35 18.96 -43.25
N ASN A 5 29.59 19.62 -44.11
CA ASN A 5 28.37 20.32 -43.69
C ASN A 5 27.19 19.39 -43.48
N THR A 6 27.19 18.24 -44.14
CA THR A 6 26.11 17.26 -44.03
C THR A 6 26.20 16.51 -42.70
N SER A 7 27.42 16.23 -42.21
CA SER A 7 27.60 15.52 -40.92
C SER A 7 27.23 16.39 -39.73
N LYS A 8 27.38 17.70 -39.79
CA LYS A 8 26.96 18.59 -38.70
C LYS A 8 25.44 18.70 -38.55
N LYS A 9 24.70 18.56 -39.66
CA LYS A 9 23.24 18.57 -39.61
C LYS A 9 22.68 17.26 -39.01
N PHE A 10 23.33 16.13 -39.24
CA PHE A 10 22.93 14.85 -38.65
C PHE A 10 23.15 14.80 -37.14
N LEU A 11 24.21 15.40 -36.64
CA LEU A 11 24.49 15.45 -35.20
C LEU A 11 23.47 16.27 -34.43
N LYS A 12 22.96 17.36 -34.99
CA LYS A 12 21.92 18.17 -34.35
C LYS A 12 20.57 17.45 -34.27
N ALA A 13 20.22 16.68 -35.29
CA ALA A 13 18.97 15.92 -35.31
C ALA A 13 19.00 14.78 -34.30
N GLY A 14 20.15 14.13 -34.06
CA GLY A 14 20.30 13.07 -33.07
C GLY A 14 20.17 13.53 -31.61
N VAL A 15 20.68 14.73 -31.32
CA VAL A 15 20.60 15.30 -29.97
C VAL A 15 19.17 15.71 -29.60
N CYS A 16 18.39 16.23 -30.53
CA CYS A 16 16.99 16.58 -30.31
C CYS A 16 16.10 15.34 -30.05
N ALA A 17 16.39 14.22 -30.72
CA ALA A 17 15.62 12.98 -30.51
C ALA A 17 15.86 12.37 -29.13
N ILE A 18 17.06 12.49 -28.58
CA ILE A 18 17.40 11.96 -27.25
C ILE A 18 16.70 12.77 -26.14
N MET A 19 16.54 14.08 -26.29
CA MET A 19 15.87 14.90 -25.29
C MET A 19 14.37 14.66 -25.20
N LEU A 20 13.72 14.23 -26.27
CA LEU A 20 12.29 13.93 -26.29
C LEU A 20 11.94 12.64 -25.54
N ILE A 21 12.86 11.70 -25.40
CA ILE A 21 12.64 10.41 -24.73
C ILE A 21 12.69 10.58 -23.20
N THR A 22 13.44 11.54 -22.69
CA THR A 22 13.57 11.74 -21.24
C THR A 22 12.40 12.50 -20.61
N ALA A 23 11.61 13.23 -21.39
CA ALA A 23 10.47 13.99 -20.87
C ALA A 23 9.24 13.12 -20.56
N GLY A 24 9.15 11.89 -21.07
CA GLY A 24 8.01 11.00 -20.89
C GLY A 24 8.06 10.13 -19.64
N GLN A 25 9.14 10.13 -18.87
CA GLN A 25 9.30 9.25 -17.71
C GLN A 25 9.01 9.92 -16.36
N ALA A 26 8.70 11.20 -16.34
CA ALA A 26 8.62 11.95 -15.09
C ALA A 26 7.25 11.90 -14.39
N GLN A 27 6.29 11.03 -14.81
CA GLN A 27 4.93 11.13 -14.31
C GLN A 27 4.28 9.79 -13.93
N ALA A 28 5.07 8.83 -13.47
CA ALA A 28 4.49 7.61 -12.91
C ALA A 28 3.85 7.93 -11.56
N GLN A 29 2.52 7.97 -11.51
CA GLN A 29 1.78 8.09 -10.29
C GLN A 29 1.88 6.79 -9.52
N GLN A 30 2.38 6.85 -8.28
CA GLN A 30 2.56 5.66 -7.47
C GLN A 30 1.39 5.50 -6.51
N VAL A 31 0.81 4.31 -6.54
CA VAL A 31 -0.09 3.84 -5.49
C VAL A 31 0.74 3.01 -4.53
N THR A 32 0.72 3.35 -3.25
CA THR A 32 1.37 2.56 -2.21
C THR A 32 0.35 2.04 -1.23
N VAL A 33 0.52 0.80 -0.79
CA VAL A 33 -0.34 0.16 0.21
C VAL A 33 0.56 -0.40 1.29
N ASP A 34 0.47 0.16 2.49
CA ASP A 34 1.27 -0.23 3.63
C ASP A 34 0.39 -0.80 4.73
N ALA A 35 0.76 -1.95 5.26
CA ALA A 35 0.11 -2.55 6.41
C ALA A 35 1.08 -2.63 7.57
N SER A 36 0.60 -2.33 8.76
CA SER A 36 1.37 -2.43 9.99
C SER A 36 0.49 -2.90 11.14
N ILE A 37 1.12 -3.42 12.18
CA ILE A 37 0.44 -3.86 13.39
C ILE A 37 1.17 -3.25 14.60
N ASP A 38 0.43 -2.82 15.61
CA ASP A 38 1.00 -2.16 16.77
C ASP A 38 1.71 -3.12 17.74
N SER A 39 1.46 -4.43 17.63
CA SER A 39 2.10 -5.41 18.47
C SER A 39 2.31 -6.71 17.68
N LEU A 40 3.54 -7.23 17.70
CA LEU A 40 3.89 -8.49 17.05
C LEU A 40 3.61 -9.71 17.92
N GLN A 41 3.35 -9.49 19.21
CA GLN A 41 3.08 -10.54 20.18
C GLN A 41 1.86 -10.17 21.01
N LEU A 42 0.94 -11.10 21.16
CA LEU A 42 -0.29 -10.91 21.92
C LEU A 42 -0.48 -12.06 22.89
N LEU A 43 -1.00 -11.74 24.06
CA LEU A 43 -1.62 -12.75 24.91
C LEU A 43 -3.02 -13.08 24.37
N ILE A 44 -3.48 -14.29 24.63
CA ILE A 44 -4.84 -14.70 24.29
C ILE A 44 -5.83 -13.68 24.85
N GLY A 45 -6.71 -13.18 24.01
CA GLY A 45 -7.73 -12.20 24.38
C GLY A 45 -7.28 -10.75 24.34
N GLU A 46 -5.98 -10.49 24.20
CA GLU A 46 -5.51 -9.12 23.99
C GLU A 46 -5.88 -8.61 22.61
N GLN A 47 -5.98 -7.30 22.49
CA GLN A 47 -6.32 -6.63 21.23
C GLN A 47 -5.08 -6.01 20.61
N ALA A 48 -5.02 -6.05 19.29
CA ALA A 48 -4.03 -5.34 18.51
C ALA A 48 -4.72 -4.54 17.43
N LYS A 49 -4.04 -3.50 16.95
CA LYS A 49 -4.55 -2.67 15.87
C LYS A 49 -3.70 -2.85 14.63
N VAL A 50 -4.36 -3.22 13.55
CA VAL A 50 -3.77 -3.31 12.22
C VAL A 50 -4.13 -2.04 11.48
N LYS A 51 -3.12 -1.36 10.96
CA LYS A 51 -3.30 -0.14 10.18
C LYS A 51 -2.99 -0.41 8.73
N LEU A 52 -3.88 0.03 7.88
CA LEU A 52 -3.73 -0.02 6.43
C LEU A 52 -3.67 1.42 5.93
N GLU A 53 -2.57 1.78 5.27
CA GLU A 53 -2.38 3.11 4.72
C GLU A 53 -2.24 3.03 3.20
N ILE A 54 -3.06 3.78 2.49
CA ILE A 54 -3.05 3.83 1.03
C ILE A 54 -2.74 5.26 0.60
N SER A 55 -1.67 5.44 -0.17
CA SER A 55 -1.33 6.71 -0.80
C SER A 55 -1.59 6.60 -2.29
N MET A 56 -2.38 7.52 -2.82
CA MET A 56 -2.81 7.47 -4.21
C MET A 56 -3.11 8.87 -4.73
N ASP A 57 -3.36 8.97 -6.04
CA ASP A 57 -3.85 10.20 -6.66
C ASP A 57 -5.28 10.47 -6.20
N ALA A 58 -5.57 11.73 -5.89
CA ALA A 58 -6.89 12.12 -5.37
C ALA A 58 -8.04 11.91 -6.36
N LYS A 59 -7.73 11.80 -7.65
CA LYS A 59 -8.75 11.57 -8.68
C LYS A 59 -9.07 10.10 -8.89
N GLN A 60 -8.28 9.19 -8.35
CA GLN A 60 -8.50 7.76 -8.48
C GLN A 60 -9.59 7.29 -7.51
N LYS A 61 -10.24 6.20 -7.88
CA LYS A 61 -11.29 5.59 -7.06
C LYS A 61 -10.72 4.42 -6.29
N LEU A 62 -10.94 4.41 -4.98
CA LEU A 62 -10.45 3.38 -4.08
C LEU A 62 -11.58 2.47 -3.63
N GLN A 63 -11.35 1.15 -3.66
CA GLN A 63 -12.16 0.16 -2.97
C GLN A 63 -11.30 -0.50 -1.90
N LEU A 64 -11.70 -0.35 -0.65
CA LEU A 64 -11.05 -0.98 0.50
C LEU A 64 -11.40 -2.45 0.56
N PRO A 65 -10.58 -3.28 1.27
CA PRO A 65 -10.90 -4.69 1.42
C PRO A 65 -12.25 -4.86 2.13
N PHE A 66 -13.02 -5.83 1.65
CA PHE A 66 -14.29 -6.17 2.30
C PHE A 66 -14.01 -7.26 3.34
N LEU A 67 -13.84 -6.84 4.59
CA LEU A 67 -13.60 -7.73 5.72
C LEU A 67 -14.80 -7.67 6.67
N ARG A 68 -15.10 -8.81 7.30
CA ARG A 68 -16.21 -8.90 8.25
C ARG A 68 -15.71 -9.23 9.64
N ASP A 69 -15.87 -10.47 10.05
CA ASP A 69 -15.64 -10.91 11.42
C ASP A 69 -14.28 -11.55 11.62
N THR A 70 -13.68 -12.03 10.56
CA THR A 70 -12.45 -12.81 10.62
C THR A 70 -11.45 -12.30 9.59
N LEU A 71 -10.23 -12.06 10.04
CA LEU A 71 -9.12 -11.68 9.15
C LEU A 71 -8.51 -12.92 8.51
N VAL A 72 -8.15 -13.90 9.34
CA VAL A 72 -7.78 -15.26 8.98
C VAL A 72 -8.35 -16.17 10.04
N LYS A 73 -8.38 -17.48 9.76
CA LYS A 73 -8.84 -18.45 10.75
C LYS A 73 -8.07 -18.29 12.06
N GLY A 74 -8.78 -18.06 13.16
CA GLY A 74 -8.20 -17.86 14.47
C GLY A 74 -7.94 -16.40 14.85
N VAL A 75 -8.06 -15.46 13.92
CA VAL A 75 -7.89 -14.02 14.19
C VAL A 75 -9.20 -13.33 13.88
N GLU A 76 -9.84 -12.82 14.93
CA GLU A 76 -11.14 -12.16 14.83
C GLU A 76 -10.99 -10.65 14.72
N ILE A 77 -11.86 -10.04 13.93
CA ILE A 77 -11.96 -8.59 13.83
C ILE A 77 -13.04 -8.12 14.78
N LEU A 78 -12.65 -7.32 15.75
CA LEU A 78 -13.58 -6.78 16.76
C LEU A 78 -14.19 -5.47 16.31
N ASP A 79 -13.43 -4.65 15.60
CA ASP A 79 -13.88 -3.34 15.16
C ASP A 79 -13.16 -2.94 13.87
N ILE A 80 -13.90 -2.25 13.00
CA ILE A 80 -13.39 -1.65 11.79
C ILE A 80 -13.70 -0.16 11.90
N ALA A 81 -12.67 0.67 12.10
CA ALA A 81 -12.86 2.11 12.21
C ALA A 81 -13.24 2.71 10.86
N LYS A 82 -13.88 3.87 10.89
CA LYS A 82 -14.13 4.60 9.66
C LYS A 82 -12.82 5.01 9.01
N PRO A 83 -12.68 4.87 7.68
CA PRO A 83 -11.49 5.34 7.00
C PRO A 83 -11.28 6.83 7.22
N ASP A 84 -10.03 7.22 7.49
CA ASP A 84 -9.62 8.61 7.60
C ASP A 84 -8.89 9.00 6.33
N THR A 85 -9.30 10.10 5.71
CA THR A 85 -8.72 10.57 4.46
C THR A 85 -8.05 11.91 4.67
N GLN A 86 -6.78 12.00 4.30
CA GLN A 86 -5.99 13.21 4.38
C GLN A 86 -5.54 13.62 2.99
N MET A 87 -5.80 14.87 2.62
CA MET A 87 -5.36 15.40 1.34
C MET A 87 -3.93 15.91 1.45
N LEU A 88 -3.11 15.58 0.45
CA LEU A 88 -1.71 15.95 0.38
C LEU A 88 -1.42 16.67 -0.93
N ASN A 89 -0.31 17.42 -0.99
CA ASN A 89 0.16 18.08 -2.21
C ASN A 89 -0.92 18.95 -2.87
N ASP A 90 -1.49 19.87 -2.10
CA ASP A 90 -2.53 20.81 -2.55
C ASP A 90 -3.74 20.10 -3.18
N GLY A 91 -4.12 18.95 -2.60
CA GLY A 91 -5.28 18.20 -3.06
C GLY A 91 -5.03 17.29 -4.24
N LYS A 92 -3.78 17.11 -4.68
CA LYS A 92 -3.45 16.23 -5.79
C LYS A 92 -3.29 14.77 -5.38
N ARG A 93 -2.90 14.53 -4.15
CA ARG A 93 -2.72 13.20 -3.58
C ARG A 93 -3.59 13.05 -2.34
N MET A 94 -3.94 11.81 -2.02
CA MET A 94 -4.61 11.53 -0.76
C MET A 94 -4.01 10.33 -0.07
N LEU A 95 -4.06 10.37 1.26
CA LEU A 95 -3.64 9.28 2.13
C LEU A 95 -4.87 8.80 2.88
N ILE A 96 -5.20 7.53 2.71
CA ILE A 96 -6.34 6.89 3.38
C ILE A 96 -5.80 5.95 4.43
N LYS A 97 -6.28 6.08 5.66
CA LYS A 97 -5.91 5.23 6.79
C LYS A 97 -7.13 4.45 7.24
N GLN A 98 -6.99 3.12 7.28
CA GLN A 98 -8.01 2.21 7.78
C GLN A 98 -7.42 1.44 8.95
N GLU A 99 -8.17 1.34 10.04
CA GLU A 99 -7.73 0.64 11.26
C GLU A 99 -8.69 -0.50 11.57
N TYR A 100 -8.11 -1.66 11.87
CA TYR A 100 -8.83 -2.86 12.30
C TYR A 100 -8.36 -3.23 13.70
N THR A 101 -9.30 -3.48 14.60
CA THR A 101 -8.99 -4.03 15.92
C THR A 101 -9.18 -5.53 15.86
N ILE A 102 -8.14 -6.28 16.17
CA ILE A 102 -8.15 -7.74 16.08
C ILE A 102 -7.83 -8.37 17.45
N THR A 103 -8.22 -9.61 17.60
CA THR A 103 -7.87 -10.45 18.75
C THR A 103 -7.80 -11.91 18.32
N SER A 104 -7.23 -12.74 19.19
CA SER A 104 -7.27 -14.19 19.02
C SER A 104 -7.41 -14.86 20.37
N PHE A 105 -8.13 -15.97 20.39
CA PHE A 105 -8.31 -16.79 21.58
C PHE A 105 -7.56 -18.11 21.52
N ASP A 106 -6.80 -18.33 20.46
CA ASP A 106 -5.97 -19.51 20.28
C ASP A 106 -4.51 -19.12 20.12
N SER A 107 -3.63 -19.81 20.87
CA SER A 107 -2.18 -19.56 20.76
C SER A 107 -1.64 -20.19 19.49
N ALA A 108 -1.00 -19.36 18.66
CA ALA A 108 -0.38 -19.78 17.42
C ALA A 108 0.45 -18.63 16.84
N LEU A 109 1.23 -18.93 15.82
CA LEU A 109 1.80 -17.91 14.96
C LEU A 109 0.87 -17.75 13.76
N TYR A 110 0.29 -16.57 13.63
CA TYR A 110 -0.65 -16.27 12.55
C TYR A 110 0.01 -15.44 11.47
N TYR A 111 -0.17 -15.85 10.23
CA TYR A 111 0.17 -15.05 9.08
C TYR A 111 -1.07 -14.29 8.63
N LEU A 112 -0.95 -12.98 8.60
CA LEU A 112 -1.99 -12.11 8.06
C LEU A 112 -1.64 -11.89 6.58
N PRO A 113 -2.48 -12.39 5.66
CA PRO A 113 -2.15 -12.26 4.24
C PRO A 113 -2.13 -10.80 3.81
N PRO A 114 -1.49 -10.48 2.68
CA PRO A 114 -1.49 -9.12 2.15
C PRO A 114 -2.92 -8.59 2.00
N PHE A 115 -3.13 -7.34 2.42
CA PHE A 115 -4.39 -6.65 2.17
C PHE A 115 -4.44 -6.21 0.73
N GLU A 116 -5.53 -6.50 0.06
CA GLU A 116 -5.73 -6.10 -1.33
C GLU A 116 -6.72 -4.95 -1.41
N VAL A 117 -6.32 -3.88 -2.08
CA VAL A 117 -7.20 -2.75 -2.39
C VAL A 117 -7.29 -2.62 -3.90
N MET A 118 -8.41 -2.09 -4.37
CA MET A 118 -8.61 -1.82 -5.79
C MET A 118 -8.52 -0.31 -6.00
N VAL A 119 -7.65 0.13 -6.89
CA VAL A 119 -7.53 1.53 -7.30
C VAL A 119 -7.78 1.62 -8.79
N ASN A 120 -8.83 2.31 -9.17
CA ASN A 120 -9.31 2.36 -10.57
C ASN A 120 -9.48 0.99 -11.19
N GLY A 121 -9.97 0.01 -10.40
CA GLY A 121 -10.18 -1.34 -10.88
C GLY A 121 -8.94 -2.23 -10.93
N GLU A 122 -7.78 -1.73 -10.54
CA GLU A 122 -6.54 -2.51 -10.49
C GLU A 122 -6.20 -2.90 -9.06
N PRO A 123 -5.75 -4.15 -8.82
CA PRO A 123 -5.41 -4.60 -7.48
C PRO A 123 -4.02 -4.13 -7.05
N TYR A 124 -3.93 -3.68 -5.81
CA TYR A 124 -2.67 -3.34 -5.14
C TYR A 124 -2.66 -4.03 -3.79
N ARG A 125 -1.53 -4.58 -3.39
CA ARG A 125 -1.41 -5.38 -2.17
C ARG A 125 -0.37 -4.82 -1.24
N SER A 126 -0.64 -4.93 0.06
CA SER A 126 0.34 -4.67 1.10
C SER A 126 1.27 -5.86 1.27
N LYS A 127 2.28 -5.69 2.12
CA LYS A 127 3.06 -6.83 2.61
C LYS A 127 2.19 -7.69 3.54
N ALA A 128 2.57 -8.95 3.71
CA ALA A 128 1.99 -9.81 4.73
C ALA A 128 2.52 -9.41 6.11
N LEU A 129 1.72 -9.66 7.14
CA LEU A 129 2.10 -9.46 8.54
C LEU A 129 2.10 -10.80 9.26
N ALA A 130 2.76 -10.85 10.41
CA ALA A 130 2.72 -12.02 11.28
C ALA A 130 2.52 -11.55 12.71
N VAL A 131 1.73 -12.30 13.47
CA VAL A 131 1.50 -12.03 14.88
C VAL A 131 1.56 -13.34 15.65
N LYS A 132 2.31 -13.35 16.74
CA LYS A 132 2.41 -14.49 17.64
C LYS A 132 1.44 -14.30 18.81
N VAL A 133 0.55 -15.27 18.98
CA VAL A 133 -0.40 -15.29 20.10
C VAL A 133 0.01 -16.41 21.04
N TYR A 134 0.13 -16.11 22.31
CA TYR A 134 0.54 -17.06 23.33
C TYR A 134 -0.30 -16.94 24.60
N SER A 135 -0.31 -18.00 25.37
CA SER A 135 -1.00 -18.03 26.68
C SER A 135 0.04 -18.01 27.78
N ILE A 136 -0.34 -17.39 28.91
CA ILE A 136 0.46 -17.50 30.13
C ILE A 136 0.12 -18.83 30.79
N PRO A 137 1.12 -19.64 31.21
CA PRO A 137 0.84 -20.83 31.99
C PRO A 137 0.11 -20.44 33.30
N VAL A 138 -0.99 -21.11 33.59
CA VAL A 138 -1.73 -20.89 34.82
C VAL A 138 -1.35 -22.01 35.77
N ASP A 139 -0.78 -21.65 36.90
CA ASP A 139 -0.47 -22.60 37.96
C ASP A 139 -1.72 -22.97 38.80
#